data_f9fb89323f862d06f2f1dcd061385362
#
_entry.id   f9fb89323f862d06f2f1dcd061385362
#
_cell.length_a   1.000
_cell.length_b   1.000
_cell.length_c   1.000
_cell.angle_alpha   90.00
_cell.angle_beta   90.00
_cell.angle_gamma   90.00
#
_symmetry.space_group_name_H-M   'P 1'
#
loop_
_entity.id
_entity.type
_entity.pdbx_description
1 polymer ?
#
loop_
_entity_poly.entity_id
_entity_poly.type
_entity_poly.pdbx_seq_one_letter_code
_entity_poly.pdbx_strand_id
1 'polypeptide(L)'
;MSRLATDLIVGGLMRQAEVAGGFAVVVARGDPVAGALLVLVTSRGGEVRALERVLGTDDRYRWQETRGAANASELTQFLEKRRRGDPDLWIIELDVPAIERFVAEMNSID
;
A
#
# COMPACT_ATOMS: atom_id res chain seq x y z
N MET A 1 -13.54 -2.91 -19.50
CA MET A 1 -12.50 -2.00 -19.03
C MET A 1 -11.32 -2.79 -18.53
N SER A 2 -10.13 -2.53 -19.07
CA SER A 2 -8.95 -3.24 -18.62
C SER A 2 -8.44 -2.64 -17.31
N ARG A 3 -8.00 -3.51 -16.41
CA ARG A 3 -7.43 -3.10 -15.14
C ARG A 3 -5.91 -3.05 -15.28
N LEU A 4 -5.29 -2.09 -14.59
CA LEU A 4 -3.85 -2.02 -14.58
C LEU A 4 -3.28 -3.21 -13.82
N ALA A 5 -2.16 -3.75 -14.32
CA ALA A 5 -1.43 -4.78 -13.62
C ALA A 5 -0.91 -4.22 -12.29
N THR A 6 -0.85 -5.06 -11.27
CA THR A 6 -0.44 -4.63 -9.94
C THR A 6 0.96 -4.04 -9.92
N ASP A 7 1.91 -4.60 -10.68
CA ASP A 7 3.27 -4.07 -10.70
C ASP A 7 3.33 -2.65 -11.26
N LEU A 8 2.43 -2.28 -12.18
CA LEU A 8 2.37 -0.91 -12.68
C LEU A 8 1.84 0.05 -11.62
N ILE A 9 0.85 -0.39 -10.85
CA ILE A 9 0.32 0.40 -9.74
C ILE A 9 1.41 0.62 -8.69
N VAL A 10 2.14 -0.43 -8.35
CA VAL A 10 3.26 -0.35 -7.41
C VAL A 10 4.29 0.66 -7.89
N GLY A 11 4.70 0.56 -9.16
CA GLY A 11 5.67 1.50 -9.73
C GLY A 11 5.19 2.94 -9.69
N GLY A 12 3.91 3.17 -9.97
CA GLY A 12 3.32 4.50 -9.90
C GLY A 12 3.34 5.09 -8.50
N LEU A 13 2.97 4.28 -7.50
CA LEU A 13 2.97 4.72 -6.10
C LEU A 13 4.39 5.03 -5.62
N MET A 14 5.36 4.20 -6.01
CA MET A 14 6.75 4.44 -5.64
C MET A 14 7.26 5.76 -6.20
N ARG A 15 6.92 6.06 -7.46
CA ARG A 15 7.27 7.35 -8.07
C ARG A 15 6.59 8.53 -7.37
N GLN A 16 5.33 8.36 -7.00
CA GLN A 16 4.61 9.42 -6.28
C GLN A 16 5.26 9.73 -4.94
N ALA A 17 5.71 8.69 -4.23
CA ALA A 17 6.41 8.90 -2.96
C ALA A 17 7.71 9.67 -3.18
N GLU A 18 8.45 9.34 -4.21
CA GLU A 18 9.70 10.02 -4.54
C GLU A 18 9.46 11.47 -4.93
N VAL A 19 8.44 11.73 -5.75
CA VAL A 19 8.07 13.09 -6.15
C VAL A 19 7.65 13.91 -4.94
N ALA A 20 7.00 13.29 -3.96
CA ALA A 20 6.60 13.96 -2.72
C ALA A 20 7.76 14.24 -1.77
N GLY A 21 8.97 13.83 -2.13
CA GLY A 21 10.15 14.07 -1.31
C GLY A 21 10.47 12.93 -0.35
N GLY A 22 9.86 11.78 -0.54
CA GLY A 22 10.09 10.60 0.27
C GLY A 22 10.80 9.50 -0.49
N PHE A 23 10.62 8.28 -0.03
CA PHE A 23 11.19 7.12 -0.69
C PHE A 23 10.28 5.91 -0.49
N ALA A 24 10.56 4.83 -1.23
CA ALA A 24 9.71 3.66 -1.27
C ALA A 24 10.54 2.40 -1.24
N VAL A 25 10.02 1.36 -0.59
CA VAL A 25 10.67 0.05 -0.49
C VAL A 25 9.64 -1.04 -0.78
N VAL A 26 10.02 -2.03 -1.57
CA VAL A 26 9.20 -3.22 -1.74
C VAL A 26 9.55 -4.18 -0.60
N VAL A 27 8.59 -4.38 0.30
CA VAL A 27 8.77 -5.27 1.45
C VAL A 27 8.58 -6.73 1.02
N ALA A 28 7.57 -6.97 0.18
CA ALA A 28 7.32 -8.32 -0.35
C ALA A 28 6.74 -8.20 -1.75
N ARG A 29 7.32 -8.95 -2.69
CA ARG A 29 6.81 -9.00 -4.06
C ARG A 29 5.70 -10.03 -4.16
N GLY A 30 4.66 -9.66 -4.89
CA GLY A 30 3.55 -10.55 -5.14
C GLY A 30 3.39 -10.84 -6.63
N ASP A 31 2.21 -11.29 -7.01
CA ASP A 31 1.94 -11.56 -8.42
C ASP A 31 1.90 -10.25 -9.20
N PRO A 32 2.70 -10.13 -10.29
CA PRO A 32 2.82 -8.84 -10.99
C PRO A 32 1.54 -8.39 -11.71
N VAL A 33 0.66 -9.31 -12.05
CA VAL A 33 -0.53 -8.98 -12.83
C VAL A 33 -1.74 -8.74 -11.94
N ALA A 34 -2.04 -9.67 -11.05
CA ALA A 34 -3.30 -9.68 -10.31
C ALA A 34 -3.14 -9.79 -8.80
N GLY A 35 -1.94 -9.62 -8.27
CA GLY A 35 -1.73 -9.70 -6.83
C GLY A 35 -2.43 -8.59 -6.08
N ALA A 36 -2.92 -8.89 -4.88
CA ALA A 36 -3.44 -7.88 -3.98
C ALA A 36 -2.30 -6.96 -3.53
N LEU A 37 -2.64 -5.76 -3.09
CA LEU A 37 -1.64 -4.75 -2.75
C LEU A 37 -1.96 -4.13 -1.40
N LEU A 38 -1.00 -4.24 -0.49
CA LEU A 38 -1.03 -3.62 0.82
C LEU A 38 0.08 -2.58 0.88
N VAL A 39 -0.28 -1.35 1.22
CA VAL A 39 0.66 -0.23 1.26
C VAL A 39 0.77 0.29 2.68
N LEU A 40 2.00 0.34 3.18
CA LEU A 40 2.30 0.96 4.46
C LEU A 40 2.78 2.38 4.17
N VAL A 41 2.07 3.38 4.68
CA VAL A 41 2.48 4.78 4.52
C VAL A 41 2.95 5.28 5.87
N THR A 42 4.18 5.80 5.90
CA THR A 42 4.79 6.29 7.14
C THR A 42 5.40 7.66 6.90
N SER A 43 5.70 8.37 7.97
CA SER A 43 6.41 9.64 7.90
C SER A 43 7.60 9.59 8.86
N ARG A 44 8.80 9.41 8.30
CA ARG A 44 10.08 9.43 9.02
C ARG A 44 10.10 8.45 10.20
N GLY A 45 9.59 7.25 9.97
CA GLY A 45 9.57 6.21 11.00
C GLY A 45 8.57 6.44 12.12
N GLY A 46 7.69 7.43 11.97
CA GLY A 46 6.64 7.69 12.96
C GLY A 46 5.41 6.83 12.73
N GLU A 47 4.26 7.49 12.67
CA GLU A 47 2.98 6.81 12.45
C GLU A 47 3.00 5.98 11.17
N VAL A 48 2.42 4.78 11.24
CA VAL A 48 2.27 3.91 10.07
C VAL A 48 0.79 3.69 9.83
N ARG A 49 0.35 3.95 8.59
CA ARG A 49 -1.02 3.66 8.17
C ARG A 49 -0.97 2.57 7.10
N ALA A 50 -1.75 1.53 7.30
CA ALA A 50 -1.81 0.40 6.38
C ALA A 50 -3.06 0.53 5.52
N LEU A 51 -2.87 0.54 4.22
CA LEU A 51 -3.96 0.74 3.26
C LEU A 51 -3.96 -0.42 2.28
N GLU A 52 -5.15 -0.95 2.02
CA GLU A 52 -5.31 -2.03 1.07
C GLU A 52 -6.18 -1.57 -0.09
N ARG A 53 -5.79 -1.94 -1.31
CA ARG A 53 -6.56 -1.61 -2.49
C ARG A 53 -7.68 -2.64 -2.65
N VAL A 54 -8.94 -2.19 -2.56
CA VAL A 54 -10.10 -3.08 -2.61
C VAL A 54 -11.05 -2.65 -3.70
N LEU A 55 -11.68 -3.63 -4.33
CA LEU A 55 -12.67 -3.41 -5.35
C LEU A 55 -14.02 -3.25 -4.68
N GLY A 56 -14.67 -2.09 -4.91
CA GLY A 56 -15.98 -1.82 -4.37
C GLY A 56 -17.08 -2.48 -5.18
N THR A 57 -18.29 -2.43 -4.65
CA THR A 57 -19.49 -2.97 -5.33
C THR A 57 -19.83 -2.19 -6.59
N ASP A 58 -19.33 -0.98 -6.74
CA ASP A 58 -19.52 -0.14 -7.92
C ASP A 58 -18.45 -0.34 -9.00
N ASP A 59 -17.64 -1.42 -8.87
CA ASP A 59 -16.56 -1.75 -9.80
C ASP A 59 -15.39 -0.77 -9.76
N ARG A 60 -15.30 0.05 -8.71
CA ARG A 60 -14.20 0.99 -8.53
C ARG A 60 -13.28 0.53 -7.42
N TYR A 61 -11.98 0.70 -7.63
CA TYR A 61 -11.00 0.42 -6.60
C TYR A 61 -10.89 1.61 -5.66
N ARG A 62 -10.71 1.30 -4.37
CA ARG A 62 -10.48 2.31 -3.33
C ARG A 62 -9.40 1.82 -2.39
N TRP A 63 -8.77 2.76 -1.75
CA TRP A 63 -7.83 2.45 -0.69
C TRP A 63 -8.58 2.40 0.63
N GLN A 64 -8.60 1.23 1.22
CA GLN A 64 -9.26 1.04 2.51
C GLN A 64 -8.20 0.92 3.58
N GLU A 65 -8.30 1.75 4.59
CA GLU A 65 -7.38 1.68 5.72
C GLU A 65 -7.69 0.45 6.53
N THR A 66 -6.70 -0.42 6.71
CA THR A 66 -6.85 -1.58 7.55
C THR A 66 -6.58 -1.20 8.99
N ARG A 67 -7.07 -2.01 9.90
CA ARG A 67 -6.83 -1.77 11.31
C ARG A 67 -5.33 -1.87 11.57
N GLY A 68 -4.74 -0.76 11.98
CA GLY A 68 -3.32 -0.71 12.23
C GLY A 68 -2.91 -1.52 13.44
N ALA A 69 -1.66 -1.91 13.45
CA ALA A 69 -1.06 -2.55 14.60
C ALA A 69 -0.69 -1.50 15.64
N ALA A 70 -0.79 -1.83 16.92
CA ALA A 70 -0.48 -0.90 17.99
C ALA A 70 1.02 -0.62 18.12
N ASN A 71 1.86 -1.53 17.61
CA ASN A 71 3.30 -1.38 17.70
C ASN A 71 3.97 -2.18 16.56
N ALA A 72 5.29 -2.04 16.47
CA ALA A 72 6.06 -2.66 15.39
C ALA A 72 5.95 -4.19 15.39
N SER A 73 5.91 -4.79 16.57
CA SER A 73 5.80 -6.24 16.69
C SER A 73 4.46 -6.77 16.15
N GLU A 74 3.38 -6.09 16.52
CA GLU A 74 2.06 -6.46 16.02
C GLU A 74 1.95 -6.26 14.51
N LEU A 75 2.56 -5.19 13.99
CA LEU A 75 2.59 -4.94 12.56
C LEU A 75 3.30 -6.08 11.83
N THR A 76 4.46 -6.49 12.33
CA THR A 76 5.22 -7.59 11.72
C THR A 76 4.38 -8.87 11.69
N GLN A 77 3.72 -9.19 12.80
CA GLN A 77 2.88 -10.39 12.88
C GLN A 77 1.70 -10.31 11.90
N PHE A 78 1.09 -9.13 11.79
CA PHE A 78 -0.01 -8.91 10.86
C PHE A 78 0.44 -9.14 9.41
N LEU A 79 1.59 -8.59 9.02
CA LEU A 79 2.10 -8.74 7.67
C LEU A 79 2.47 -10.19 7.36
N GLU A 80 3.09 -10.87 8.31
CA GLU A 80 3.46 -12.28 8.12
C GLU A 80 2.21 -13.15 7.94
N LYS A 81 1.19 -12.90 8.73
CA LYS A 81 -0.07 -13.64 8.64
C LYS A 81 -0.73 -13.42 7.28
N ARG A 82 -0.76 -12.17 6.82
CA ARG A 82 -1.34 -11.86 5.52
C ARG A 82 -0.58 -12.57 4.39
N ARG A 83 0.73 -12.58 4.44
CA ARG A 83 1.55 -13.25 3.43
C ARG A 83 1.38 -14.76 3.44
N ARG A 84 1.21 -15.36 4.61
CA ARG A 84 0.95 -16.80 4.69
C ARG A 84 -0.38 -17.17 4.05
N GLY A 85 -1.38 -16.31 4.23
CA GLY A 85 -2.71 -16.55 3.64
C GLY A 85 -2.78 -16.20 2.17
N ASP A 86 -1.88 -15.35 1.68
CA ASP A 86 -1.89 -14.89 0.30
C ASP A 86 -0.45 -14.63 -0.17
N PRO A 87 0.22 -15.65 -0.74
CA PRO A 87 1.61 -15.48 -1.21
C PRO A 87 1.75 -14.52 -2.38
N ASP A 88 0.65 -14.21 -3.06
CA ASP A 88 0.65 -13.28 -4.19
C ASP A 88 0.46 -11.83 -3.76
N LEU A 89 0.33 -11.58 -2.47
CA LEU A 89 0.16 -10.25 -1.91
C LEU A 89 1.45 -9.44 -2.01
N TRP A 90 1.34 -8.25 -2.57
CA TRP A 90 2.42 -7.26 -2.54
C TRP A 90 2.35 -6.46 -1.23
N ILE A 91 3.49 -6.19 -0.66
CA ILE A 91 3.60 -5.25 0.46
C ILE A 91 4.66 -4.23 0.10
N ILE A 92 4.30 -2.95 0.08
CA ILE A 92 5.26 -1.87 -0.15
C ILE A 92 5.17 -0.88 1.00
N GLU A 93 6.26 -0.19 1.26
CA GLU A 93 6.32 0.86 2.28
C GLU A 93 6.70 2.17 1.61
N LEU A 94 5.93 3.21 1.89
CA LEU A 94 6.15 4.55 1.37
C LEU A 94 6.39 5.48 2.53
N ASP A 95 7.57 6.09 2.59
CA ASP A 95 7.91 7.07 3.61
C ASP A 95 7.80 8.46 2.98
N VAL A 96 6.84 9.26 3.45
CA VAL A 96 6.53 10.56 2.86
C VAL A 96 6.45 11.64 3.93
N PRO A 97 6.76 12.91 3.57
CA PRO A 97 6.75 13.99 4.57
C PRO A 97 5.35 14.32 5.09
N ALA A 98 4.31 14.22 4.26
CA ALA A 98 2.95 14.60 4.62
C ALA A 98 2.01 13.42 4.39
N ILE A 99 1.89 12.54 5.38
CA ILE A 99 1.17 11.28 5.26
C ILE A 99 -0.31 11.48 4.94
N GLU A 100 -0.97 12.42 5.62
CA GLU A 100 -2.41 12.64 5.39
C GLU A 100 -2.70 13.13 3.99
N ARG A 101 -1.88 14.05 3.50
CA ARG A 101 -2.03 14.56 2.14
C ARG A 101 -1.78 13.48 1.12
N PHE A 102 -0.75 12.67 1.33
CA PHE A 102 -0.41 11.59 0.42
C PHE A 102 -1.54 10.57 0.33
N VAL A 103 -2.09 10.15 1.47
CA VAL A 103 -3.19 9.19 1.52
C VAL A 103 -4.44 9.76 0.85
N ALA A 104 -4.73 11.05 1.08
CA ALA A 104 -5.86 11.69 0.41
C ALA A 104 -5.68 11.69 -1.11
N GLU A 105 -4.47 11.95 -1.59
CA GLU A 105 -4.19 11.94 -3.02
C GLU A 105 -4.29 10.53 -3.61
N MET A 106 -3.93 9.49 -2.86
CA MET A 106 -4.12 8.11 -3.31
C MET A 106 -5.58 7.82 -3.63
N ASN A 107 -6.49 8.35 -2.82
CA ASN A 107 -7.92 8.12 -3.00
C ASN A 107 -8.55 8.99 -4.08
N SER A 108 -7.90 10.06 -4.48
CA SER A 108 -8.46 10.98 -5.49
C SER A 108 -8.09 10.58 -6.92
N ILE A 109 -7.15 9.66 -7.09
CA ILE A 109 -6.69 9.23 -8.41
C ILE A 109 -7.39 7.91 -8.76
N ASP A 110 -8.51 8.02 -9.39
CA ASP A 110 -9.22 6.82 -9.82
C ASP A 110 -9.65 6.92 -11.25
#